data_805950a720a5bda7f98257d06ed567f4
#
_entry.id   805950a720a5bda7f98257d06ed567f4
#
_cell.length_a   1.000
_cell.length_b   1.000
_cell.length_c   1.000
_cell.angle_alpha   90.00
_cell.angle_beta   90.00
_cell.angle_gamma   90.00
#
_symmetry.space_group_name_H-M   'P 1'
#
loop_
_entity.id
_entity.type
_entity.pdbx_description
1 polymer ?
#
loop_
_entity_poly.entity_id
_entity_poly.type
_entity_poly.pdbx_seq_one_letter_code
_entity_poly.pdbx_strand_id
1 'polypeptide(L)' 'MPEPSSKVREAQGMVCEQVHCTLAEALVKLTERAKVTGLRLEEVAVAIVERRTQFR' A
#
# COMPACT_ATOMS: atom_id res chain seq x y z
N MET A 1 -21.01 -3.33 4.37
CA MET A 1 -19.67 -3.76 4.61
C MET A 1 -18.64 -2.83 3.99
N PRO A 2 -17.72 -2.31 4.76
CA PRO A 2 -16.76 -1.36 4.19
C PRO A 2 -15.82 -2.07 3.24
N GLU A 3 -15.69 -1.51 2.07
CA GLU A 3 -14.69 -2.00 1.12
C GLU A 3 -13.36 -1.36 1.46
N PRO A 4 -12.25 -2.00 1.06
CA PRO A 4 -10.96 -1.35 1.14
C PRO A 4 -11.04 -0.02 0.39
N SER A 5 -10.42 1.02 0.92
CA SER A 5 -10.48 2.30 0.25
C SER A 5 -9.83 2.20 -1.11
N SER A 6 -10.27 3.04 -2.04
CA SER A 6 -9.69 3.04 -3.38
C SER A 6 -8.22 3.38 -3.34
N LYS A 7 -7.78 4.15 -2.34
CA LYS A 7 -6.36 4.46 -2.19
C LYS A 7 -5.55 3.23 -1.85
N VAL A 8 -6.09 2.35 -1.00
CA VAL A 8 -5.39 1.10 -0.68
C VAL A 8 -5.25 0.24 -1.94
N ARG A 9 -6.30 0.16 -2.75
CA ARG A 9 -6.24 -0.61 -3.98
C ARG A 9 -5.24 -0.03 -4.97
N GLU A 10 -5.24 1.28 -5.11
CA GLU A 10 -4.27 1.94 -5.98
C GLU A 10 -2.85 1.69 -5.51
N ALA A 11 -2.63 1.80 -4.20
CA ALA A 11 -1.32 1.54 -3.63
C ALA A 11 -0.87 0.10 -3.87
N GLN A 12 -1.80 -0.85 -3.71
CA GLN A 12 -1.49 -2.26 -4.00
C GLN A 12 -1.03 -2.43 -5.44
N GLY A 13 -1.75 -1.82 -6.38
CA GLY A 13 -1.37 -1.90 -7.79
C GLY A 13 -0.01 -1.30 -8.06
N MET A 14 0.27 -0.15 -7.45
CA MET A 14 1.56 0.50 -7.62
C MET A 14 2.71 -0.34 -7.07
N VAL A 15 2.52 -0.92 -5.89
CA VAL A 15 3.53 -1.78 -5.30
C VAL A 15 3.76 -3.02 -6.15
N CYS A 16 2.68 -3.61 -6.68
CA CYS A 16 2.80 -4.76 -7.55
C CYS A 16 3.67 -4.46 -8.77
N GLU A 17 3.50 -3.30 -9.36
CA GLU A 17 4.30 -2.90 -10.50
C GLU A 17 5.75 -2.66 -10.12
N GLN A 18 5.98 -2.04 -8.97
CA GLN A 18 7.33 -1.70 -8.55
C GLN A 18 8.17 -2.91 -8.18
N VAL A 19 7.57 -3.88 -7.51
CA VAL A 19 8.32 -5.03 -7.00
C VAL A 19 7.89 -6.36 -7.60
N HIS A 20 7.03 -6.32 -8.59
CA HIS A 20 6.57 -7.51 -9.31
C HIS A 20 6.02 -8.58 -8.38
N CYS A 21 5.05 -8.20 -7.57
CA CYS A 21 4.43 -9.13 -6.63
C CYS A 21 2.93 -9.23 -6.88
N THR A 22 2.28 -10.16 -6.17
CA THR A 22 0.83 -10.28 -6.25
C THR A 22 0.17 -9.20 -5.42
N LEU A 23 -1.14 -8.99 -5.64
CA LEU A 23 -1.89 -8.03 -4.85
C LEU A 23 -1.88 -8.40 -3.36
N ALA A 24 -1.96 -9.69 -3.06
CA ALA A 24 -1.90 -10.15 -1.67
C ALA A 24 -0.56 -9.80 -1.02
N GLU A 25 0.53 -10.02 -1.75
CA GLU A 25 1.85 -9.67 -1.26
C GLU A 25 2.01 -8.17 -1.08
N ALA A 26 1.44 -7.40 -2.01
CA ALA A 26 1.47 -5.95 -1.90
C ALA A 26 0.77 -5.48 -0.62
N LEU A 27 -0.36 -6.11 -0.29
CA LEU A 27 -1.08 -5.75 0.93
C LEU A 27 -0.25 -6.06 2.17
N VAL A 28 0.45 -7.18 2.17
CA VAL A 28 1.35 -7.52 3.27
C VAL A 28 2.43 -6.45 3.43
N LYS A 29 3.03 -6.03 2.32
CA LYS A 29 4.06 -5.00 2.36
C LYS A 29 3.53 -3.68 2.91
N LEU A 30 2.33 -3.30 2.50
CA LEU A 30 1.69 -2.09 3.00
C LEU A 30 1.43 -2.19 4.50
N THR A 31 0.94 -3.34 4.94
CA THR A 31 0.64 -3.57 6.35
C THR A 31 1.91 -3.51 7.20
N GLU A 32 2.99 -4.09 6.70
CA GLU A 32 4.27 -4.05 7.41
C GLU A 32 4.79 -2.63 7.52
N ARG A 33 4.69 -1.86 6.44
CA ARG A 33 5.11 -0.47 6.46
C ARG A 33 4.29 0.32 7.49
N ALA A 34 2.99 0.05 7.55
CA ALA A 34 2.13 0.72 8.51
C ALA A 34 2.58 0.44 9.93
N LYS A 35 2.92 -0.81 10.22
CA LYS A 35 3.40 -1.19 11.56
C LYS A 35 4.71 -0.52 11.90
N VAL A 36 5.64 -0.50 10.97
CA VAL A 36 6.97 0.08 11.21
C VAL A 36 6.89 1.58 11.43
N THR A 37 6.03 2.26 10.68
CA THR A 37 5.93 3.71 10.75
C THR A 37 4.92 4.19 11.79
N GLY A 38 4.11 3.28 12.34
CA GLY A 38 3.07 3.66 13.28
C GLY A 38 1.88 4.34 12.64
N LEU A 39 1.76 4.22 11.32
CA LEU A 39 0.64 4.82 10.58
C LEU A 39 -0.46 3.80 10.34
N ARG A 40 -1.63 4.31 9.97
CA ARG A 40 -2.70 3.43 9.53
C ARG A 40 -2.44 2.98 8.11
N LEU A 41 -2.99 1.83 7.75
CA LEU A 41 -2.83 1.30 6.39
C LEU A 41 -3.27 2.32 5.35
N GLU A 42 -4.38 2.99 5.60
CA GLU A 42 -4.90 3.99 4.68
C GLU A 42 -3.95 5.18 4.53
N GLU A 43 -3.32 5.57 5.62
CA GLU A 43 -2.34 6.66 5.57
C GLU A 43 -1.13 6.29 4.74
N VAL A 44 -0.68 5.05 4.88
CA VAL A 44 0.43 4.55 4.07
C VAL A 44 0.03 4.54 2.60
N ALA A 45 -1.18 4.08 2.31
CA ALA A 45 -1.67 4.02 0.95
C ALA A 45 -1.74 5.40 0.32
N VAL A 46 -2.27 6.37 1.06
CA VAL A 46 -2.35 7.75 0.56
C VAL A 46 -0.95 8.30 0.26
N ALA A 47 0.00 8.04 1.15
CA ALA A 47 1.35 8.52 0.94
C ALA A 47 1.96 7.92 -0.33
N ILE A 48 1.72 6.64 -0.57
CA ILE A 48 2.24 5.97 -1.76
C ILE A 48 1.61 6.53 -3.03
N VAL A 49 0.30 6.67 -3.03
CA VAL A 49 -0.43 7.13 -4.21
C VAL A 49 -0.12 8.59 -4.51
N GLU A 50 -0.17 9.43 -3.50
CA GLU A 50 -0.01 10.87 -3.71
C GLU A 50 1.43 11.29 -3.87
N ARG A 51 2.34 10.65 -3.16
CA ARG A 51 3.75 10.99 -3.22
C ARG A 51 4.54 10.05 -4.12
N ARG A 52 3.88 9.02 -4.62
CA ARG A 52 4.50 8.00 -5.45
C ARG A 52 5.73 7.43 -4.78
N THR A 53 5.61 7.15 -3.49
CA THR A 53 6.69 6.55 -2.72
C THR A 53 7.03 5.19 -3.31
N GLN A 54 8.31 4.92 -3.50
CA GLN A 54 8.74 3.64 -4.04
C GLN A 54 8.99 2.64 -2.92
N PHE A 55 8.56 1.42 -3.15
CA PHE A 55 8.84 0.30 -2.27
C PHE A 55 10.02 -0.48 -2.81
N ARG A 56 10.87 -0.90 -1.92
CA ARG A 56 11.99 -1.75 -2.30
C ARG A 56 12.16 -2.87 -1.32
#